data_f2c1815dbeead119f71b846f2c83fa1b
#
_entry.id   f2c1815dbeead119f71b846f2c83fa1b
#
_cell.length_a   1.000
_cell.length_b   1.000
_cell.length_c   1.000
_cell.angle_alpha   90.00
_cell.angle_beta   90.00
_cell.angle_gamma   90.00
#
_symmetry.space_group_name_H-M   'P 1'
#
loop_
_entity.id
_entity.type
_entity.pdbx_description
1 polymer ?
#
loop_
_entity_poly.entity_id
_entity_poly.type
_entity_poly.pdbx_seq_one_letter_code
_entity_poly.pdbx_strand_id
1 'polypeptide(L)'
;MRGINIDNAVVIIDECQNITIENIRTILSRIGENSKMVLLGDLKQIDQKNKSNTALKFLVENFYAVDYVGVIEFTLDDIVRHPLIKVIEPIFDMEMERQNEVRKTKPVKIKPIKEEKSFFSKIFNFFN
;
A
#
# COMPACT_ATOMS: atom_id res chain seq x y z
N MET A 1 11.11 -18.02 7.53
CA MET A 1 10.66 -18.08 8.96
C MET A 1 9.42 -18.95 9.13
N ARG A 2 9.42 -20.20 8.71
CA ARG A 2 8.30 -21.12 8.99
C ARG A 2 8.61 -21.92 10.26
N GLY A 3 7.65 -21.98 11.22
CA GLY A 3 7.75 -22.86 12.39
C GLY A 3 8.44 -22.30 13.65
N ILE A 4 8.80 -21.00 13.68
CA ILE A 4 9.42 -20.39 14.87
C ILE A 4 8.38 -19.48 15.54
N ASN A 5 8.14 -19.66 16.83
CA ASN A 5 7.43 -18.69 17.66
C ASN A 5 8.44 -17.70 18.26
N ILE A 6 7.98 -16.50 18.50
CA ILE A 6 8.78 -15.43 19.11
C ILE A 6 8.23 -15.23 20.52
N ASP A 7 8.93 -15.77 21.51
CA ASP A 7 8.53 -15.72 22.90
C ASP A 7 9.34 -14.69 23.67
N ASN A 8 8.77 -14.15 24.76
CA ASN A 8 9.42 -13.19 25.68
C ASN A 8 10.04 -11.97 24.96
N ALA A 9 9.34 -11.41 23.98
CA ALA A 9 9.87 -10.37 23.11
C ALA A 9 8.87 -9.25 22.83
N VAL A 10 9.42 -8.09 22.52
CA VAL A 10 8.68 -7.01 21.85
C VAL A 10 9.14 -6.95 20.41
N VAL A 11 8.24 -7.18 19.47
CA VAL A 11 8.50 -7.13 18.04
C VAL A 11 7.94 -5.83 17.49
N ILE A 12 8.77 -5.03 16.86
CA ILE A 12 8.34 -3.78 16.21
C ILE A 12 8.46 -3.98 14.71
N ILE A 13 7.37 -3.71 13.99
CA ILE A 13 7.28 -3.78 12.54
C ILE A 13 6.93 -2.40 12.04
N ASP A 14 7.88 -1.78 11.37
CA ASP A 14 7.72 -0.46 10.78
C ASP A 14 7.29 -0.54 9.32
N GLU A 15 6.74 0.56 8.79
CA GLU A 15 6.29 0.66 7.40
C GLU A 15 5.22 -0.40 7.01
N CYS A 16 4.31 -0.72 7.95
CA CYS A 16 3.29 -1.77 7.77
C CYS A 16 2.35 -1.50 6.59
N GLN A 17 2.22 -0.26 6.11
CA GLN A 17 1.44 0.06 4.92
C GLN A 17 1.99 -0.59 3.65
N ASN A 18 3.28 -1.02 3.66
CA ASN A 18 3.92 -1.71 2.54
C ASN A 18 3.78 -3.25 2.59
N ILE A 19 3.18 -3.78 3.66
CA ILE A 19 3.02 -5.22 3.86
C ILE A 19 1.65 -5.66 3.32
N THR A 20 1.62 -6.82 2.65
CA THR A 20 0.37 -7.43 2.20
C THR A 20 -0.37 -8.13 3.34
N ILE A 21 -1.69 -8.33 3.19
CA ILE A 21 -2.51 -9.06 4.17
C ILE A 21 -1.98 -10.49 4.40
N GLU A 22 -1.52 -11.16 3.36
CA GLU A 22 -0.96 -12.51 3.46
C GLU A 22 0.33 -12.54 4.31
N ASN A 23 1.22 -11.57 4.06
CA ASN A 23 2.48 -11.49 4.80
C ASN A 23 2.26 -11.14 6.27
N ILE A 24 1.40 -10.16 6.57
CA ILE A 24 1.13 -9.78 7.95
C ILE A 24 0.48 -10.94 8.74
N ARG A 25 -0.41 -11.72 8.12
CA ARG A 25 -0.98 -12.92 8.72
C ARG A 25 0.13 -13.91 9.12
N THR A 26 1.11 -14.11 8.26
CA THR A 26 2.26 -14.99 8.54
C THR A 26 3.09 -14.45 9.70
N ILE A 27 3.29 -13.15 9.78
CA ILE A 27 4.05 -12.50 10.87
C ILE A 27 3.30 -12.62 12.20
N LEU A 28 2.02 -12.23 12.23
CA LEU A 28 1.19 -12.28 13.44
C LEU A 28 1.07 -13.69 14.00
N SER A 29 1.06 -14.72 13.14
CA SER A 29 1.03 -16.12 13.59
C SER A 29 2.32 -16.57 14.30
N ARG A 30 3.33 -15.71 14.43
CA ARG A 30 4.59 -15.99 15.13
C ARG A 30 4.64 -15.43 16.54
N ILE A 31 3.62 -14.68 16.96
CA ILE A 31 3.58 -14.20 18.33
C ILE A 31 3.50 -15.39 19.27
N GLY A 32 4.43 -15.45 20.18
CA GLY A 32 4.53 -16.50 21.18
C GLY A 32 4.17 -16.00 22.58
N GLU A 33 4.47 -16.81 23.59
CA GLU A 33 4.15 -16.50 24.97
C GLU A 33 4.91 -15.24 25.45
N ASN A 34 4.23 -14.45 26.27
CA ASN A 34 4.79 -13.23 26.89
C ASN A 34 5.41 -12.26 25.88
N SER A 35 4.83 -12.18 24.66
CA SER A 35 5.33 -11.32 23.61
C SER A 35 4.29 -10.29 23.18
N LYS A 36 4.78 -9.15 22.67
CA LYS A 36 3.97 -8.06 22.09
C LYS A 36 4.45 -7.76 20.68
N MET A 37 3.50 -7.45 19.80
CA MET A 37 3.81 -6.89 18.47
C MET A 37 3.30 -5.47 18.39
N VAL A 38 4.16 -4.58 17.91
CA VAL A 38 3.84 -3.18 17.62
C VAL A 38 3.97 -2.98 16.12
N LEU A 39 2.87 -2.61 15.49
CA LEU A 39 2.80 -2.36 14.06
C LEU A 39 2.72 -0.86 13.84
N LEU A 40 3.67 -0.30 13.11
CA LEU A 40 3.76 1.13 12.82
C LEU A 40 3.56 1.33 11.32
N GLY A 41 2.89 2.42 10.96
CA GLY A 41 2.74 2.76 9.55
C GLY A 41 1.84 3.97 9.34
N ASP A 42 1.80 4.47 8.11
CA ASP A 42 1.03 5.62 7.70
C ASP A 42 0.06 5.26 6.57
N LEU A 43 -1.24 5.39 6.83
CA LEU A 43 -2.30 5.12 5.85
C LEU A 43 -2.27 6.07 4.64
N LYS A 44 -1.67 7.27 4.79
CA LYS A 44 -1.52 8.24 3.69
C LYS A 44 -0.40 7.86 2.73
N GLN A 45 0.62 7.14 3.21
CA GLN A 45 1.78 6.70 2.41
C GLN A 45 1.53 5.41 1.62
N ILE A 46 0.30 4.89 1.63
CA ILE A 46 -0.04 3.70 0.84
C ILE A 46 0.07 4.01 -0.64
N ASP A 47 0.99 3.34 -1.33
CA ASP A 47 1.20 3.48 -2.76
C ASP A 47 -0.09 3.10 -3.53
N GLN A 48 -0.47 3.94 -4.53
CA GLN A 48 -1.75 3.82 -5.26
C GLN A 48 -1.98 2.45 -5.90
N LYS A 49 -0.90 1.73 -6.21
CA LYS A 49 -0.97 0.39 -6.82
C LYS A 49 -1.43 -0.71 -5.87
N ASN A 50 -1.30 -0.51 -4.55
CA ASN A 50 -1.53 -1.53 -3.53
C ASN A 50 -2.66 -1.19 -2.55
N LYS A 51 -3.46 -0.16 -2.80
CA LYS A 51 -4.47 0.35 -1.85
C LYS A 51 -5.47 -0.69 -1.34
N SER A 52 -5.77 -1.72 -2.12
CA SER A 52 -6.76 -2.74 -1.77
C SER A 52 -6.22 -3.93 -0.98
N ASN A 53 -4.90 -4.10 -0.91
CA ASN A 53 -4.27 -5.29 -0.30
C ASN A 53 -3.23 -4.93 0.77
N THR A 54 -3.33 -3.75 1.36
CA THR A 54 -2.41 -3.35 2.43
C THR A 54 -2.88 -3.87 3.78
N ALA A 55 -1.95 -4.46 4.51
CA ALA A 55 -2.20 -5.01 5.83
C ALA A 55 -2.65 -3.96 6.83
N LEU A 56 -2.02 -2.78 6.85
CA LEU A 56 -2.31 -1.75 7.85
C LEU A 56 -3.77 -1.30 7.79
N LYS A 57 -4.29 -0.99 6.61
CA LYS A 57 -5.69 -0.61 6.43
C LYS A 57 -6.64 -1.73 6.90
N PHE A 58 -6.39 -2.95 6.45
CA PHE A 58 -7.18 -4.12 6.85
C PHE A 58 -7.20 -4.31 8.37
N LEU A 59 -6.05 -4.18 9.04
CA LEU A 59 -5.95 -4.35 10.49
C LEU A 59 -6.71 -3.25 11.24
N VAL A 60 -6.55 -2.00 10.87
CA VAL A 60 -7.25 -0.87 11.50
C VAL A 60 -8.77 -1.04 11.37
N GLU A 61 -9.27 -1.41 10.18
CA GLU A 61 -10.70 -1.55 9.93
C GLU A 61 -11.34 -2.77 10.63
N ASN A 62 -10.59 -3.84 10.85
CA ASN A 62 -11.16 -5.12 11.30
C ASN A 62 -10.76 -5.53 12.72
N PHE A 63 -9.70 -4.95 13.30
CA PHE A 63 -9.16 -5.37 14.59
C PHE A 63 -9.42 -4.38 15.74
N TYR A 64 -10.12 -3.29 15.47
CA TYR A 64 -10.37 -2.25 16.47
C TYR A 64 -11.10 -2.76 17.73
N ALA A 65 -11.94 -3.77 17.59
CA ALA A 65 -12.72 -4.34 18.68
C ALA A 65 -12.29 -5.78 19.07
N VAL A 66 -11.09 -6.18 18.65
CA VAL A 66 -10.55 -7.51 18.98
C VAL A 66 -9.83 -7.44 20.33
N ASP A 67 -10.15 -8.36 21.23
CA ASP A 67 -9.46 -8.48 22.52
C ASP A 67 -7.95 -8.63 22.31
N TYR A 68 -7.17 -8.03 23.21
CA TYR A 68 -5.69 -7.99 23.18
C TYR A 68 -5.10 -7.12 22.06
N VAL A 69 -5.91 -6.44 21.27
CA VAL A 69 -5.44 -5.50 20.25
C VAL A 69 -5.79 -4.07 20.65
N GLY A 70 -4.80 -3.19 20.63
CA GLY A 70 -4.98 -1.74 20.77
C GLY A 70 -4.66 -1.03 19.46
N VAL A 71 -5.52 -0.12 19.05
CA VAL A 71 -5.28 0.75 17.88
C VAL A 71 -5.10 2.17 18.40
N ILE A 72 -3.98 2.80 18.03
CA ILE A 72 -3.67 4.19 18.37
C ILE A 72 -3.46 4.94 17.07
N GLU A 73 -4.20 6.02 16.88
CA GLU A 73 -4.06 6.90 15.74
C GLU A 73 -3.43 8.22 16.20
N PHE A 74 -2.33 8.61 15.56
CA PHE A 74 -1.70 9.89 15.76
C PHE A 74 -2.30 10.94 14.83
N THR A 75 -2.57 12.10 15.37
CA THR A 75 -3.09 13.27 14.63
C THR A 75 -1.98 14.27 14.32
N LEU A 76 -2.30 15.31 13.57
CA LEU A 76 -1.36 16.40 13.31
C LEU A 76 -0.89 17.12 14.59
N ASP A 77 -1.71 17.09 15.65
CA ASP A 77 -1.38 17.72 16.92
C ASP A 77 -0.33 16.93 17.73
N ASP A 78 -0.23 15.63 17.46
CA ASP A 78 0.75 14.73 18.08
C ASP A 78 2.15 14.87 17.46
N ILE A 79 2.28 15.62 16.37
CA ILE A 79 3.56 15.78 15.66
C ILE A 79 4.50 16.66 16.47
N VAL A 80 5.44 16.02 17.16
CA VAL A 80 6.55 16.69 17.83
C VAL A 80 7.72 16.83 16.86
N ARG A 81 7.58 17.71 15.87
CA ARG A 81 8.63 18.02 14.91
C ARG A 81 9.07 19.48 15.02
N HIS A 82 10.24 19.78 14.48
CA HIS A 82 10.71 21.16 14.37
C HIS A 82 9.65 22.04 13.67
N PRO A 83 9.37 23.27 14.16
CA PRO A 83 8.33 24.14 13.58
C PRO A 83 8.41 24.30 12.06
N LEU A 84 9.63 24.32 11.50
CA LEU A 84 9.87 24.38 10.07
C LEU A 84 9.15 23.24 9.30
N ILE A 85 9.11 22.03 9.85
CA ILE A 85 8.49 20.86 9.18
C ILE A 85 7.00 21.10 8.99
N LYS A 86 6.32 21.70 9.97
CA LYS A 86 4.90 22.06 9.87
C LYS A 86 4.61 23.04 8.73
N VAL A 87 5.60 23.86 8.36
CA VAL A 87 5.47 24.85 7.29
C VAL A 87 5.77 24.24 5.91
N ILE A 88 6.78 23.36 5.81
CA ILE A 88 7.21 22.83 4.53
C ILE A 88 6.40 21.60 4.07
N GLU A 89 5.89 20.78 5.00
CA GLU A 89 5.14 19.57 4.66
C GLU A 89 3.93 19.83 3.74
N PRO A 90 3.08 20.84 4.01
CA PRO A 90 1.97 21.16 3.09
C PRO A 90 2.42 21.55 1.68
N ILE A 91 3.61 22.14 1.54
CA ILE A 91 4.16 22.52 0.23
C ILE A 91 4.51 21.27 -0.58
N PHE A 92 5.10 20.26 0.06
CA PHE A 92 5.39 18.98 -0.59
C PHE A 92 4.11 18.24 -0.94
N ASP A 93 3.11 18.22 -0.07
CA ASP A 93 1.82 17.58 -0.34
C ASP A 93 1.15 18.18 -1.58
N MET A 94 1.11 19.49 -1.69
CA MET A 94 0.57 20.19 -2.88
C MET A 94 1.32 19.83 -4.16
N GLU A 95 2.65 19.74 -4.12
CA GLU A 95 3.44 19.36 -5.30
C GLU A 95 3.22 17.90 -5.68
N MET A 96 3.10 17.00 -4.72
CA MET A 96 2.79 15.59 -4.98
C MET A 96 1.40 15.41 -5.61
N GLU A 97 0.40 16.14 -5.12
CA GLU A 97 -0.94 16.15 -5.72
C GLU A 97 -0.89 16.65 -7.17
N ARG A 98 -0.21 17.76 -7.43
CA ARG A 98 -0.02 18.31 -8.78
C ARG A 98 0.64 17.30 -9.72
N GLN A 99 1.66 16.60 -9.27
CA GLN A 99 2.33 15.57 -10.07
C GLN A 99 1.43 14.36 -10.35
N ASN A 100 0.59 13.98 -9.40
CA ASN A 100 -0.37 12.90 -9.57
C ASN A 100 -1.47 13.26 -10.57
N GLU A 101 -1.94 14.49 -10.59
CA GLU A 101 -2.89 15.00 -11.60
C GLU A 101 -2.29 14.99 -13.00
N VAL A 102 -1.05 15.48 -13.16
CA VAL A 102 -0.34 15.45 -14.44
C VAL A 102 -0.11 14.02 -14.95
N ARG A 103 0.11 13.06 -14.06
CA ARG A 103 0.22 11.64 -14.44
C ARG A 103 -1.10 11.05 -14.92
N LYS A 104 -2.22 11.46 -14.36
CA LYS A 104 -3.57 11.01 -14.77
C LYS A 104 -3.98 11.58 -16.13
N THR A 105 -3.49 12.79 -16.48
CA THR A 105 -3.82 13.49 -17.74
C THR A 105 -2.91 13.13 -18.91
N LYS A 106 -1.84 12.34 -18.70
CA LYS A 106 -1.03 11.85 -19.81
C LYS A 106 -1.87 10.95 -20.71
N PRO A 107 -1.96 11.20 -22.04
CA PRO A 107 -2.75 10.39 -22.93
C PRO A 107 -2.27 8.93 -22.86
N VAL A 108 -3.23 8.02 -22.67
CA VAL A 108 -2.98 6.58 -22.79
C VAL A 108 -2.37 6.37 -24.18
N LYS A 109 -1.13 5.88 -24.23
CA LYS A 109 -0.54 5.46 -25.51
C LYS A 109 -1.40 4.31 -26.03
N ILE A 110 -2.30 4.62 -26.96
CA ILE A 110 -3.05 3.61 -27.71
C ILE A 110 -1.99 2.82 -28.47
N LYS A 111 -1.81 1.55 -28.09
CA LYS A 111 -0.98 0.64 -28.90
C LYS A 111 -1.62 0.58 -30.27
N PRO A 112 -0.88 0.82 -31.37
CA PRO A 112 -1.46 0.66 -32.69
C PRO A 112 -2.05 -0.75 -32.80
N ILE A 113 -3.31 -0.84 -33.21
CA ILE A 113 -3.95 -2.10 -33.55
C ILE A 113 -3.04 -2.71 -34.62
N LYS A 114 -2.43 -3.84 -34.34
CA LYS A 114 -1.75 -4.61 -35.37
C LYS A 114 -2.82 -5.00 -36.38
N GLU A 115 -2.84 -4.30 -37.52
CA GLU A 115 -3.64 -4.73 -38.67
C GLU A 115 -3.26 -6.18 -38.97
N GLU A 116 -4.20 -7.07 -38.73
CA GLU A 116 -4.07 -8.46 -39.21
C GLU A 116 -4.08 -8.41 -40.73
N LYS A 117 -2.90 -8.42 -41.33
CA LYS A 117 -2.70 -8.61 -42.77
C LYS A 117 -3.33 -9.92 -43.27
N SER A 118 -3.86 -10.74 -42.37
CA SER A 118 -4.54 -12.00 -42.67
C SER A 118 -5.94 -11.84 -43.25
N PHE A 119 -6.64 -10.76 -42.96
CA PHE A 119 -8.02 -10.57 -43.41
C PHE A 119 -8.09 -10.13 -44.88
N PHE A 120 -7.20 -9.25 -45.30
CA PHE A 120 -7.15 -8.78 -46.69
C PHE A 120 -6.61 -9.81 -47.68
N SER A 121 -5.70 -10.68 -47.28
CA SER A 121 -5.20 -11.74 -48.16
C SER A 121 -6.26 -12.84 -48.46
N LYS A 122 -7.21 -13.07 -47.55
CA LYS A 122 -8.31 -14.02 -47.78
C LYS A 122 -9.37 -13.48 -48.73
N ILE A 123 -9.59 -12.17 -48.77
CA ILE A 123 -10.55 -11.57 -49.71
C ILE A 123 -9.97 -11.51 -51.13
N PHE A 124 -8.66 -11.28 -51.27
CA PHE A 124 -8.03 -11.22 -52.59
C PHE A 124 -7.96 -12.55 -53.30
N ASN A 125 -7.92 -13.67 -52.56
CA ASN A 125 -7.92 -15.04 -53.16
C ASN A 125 -9.32 -15.58 -53.45
N PHE A 126 -10.39 -14.83 -53.16
CA PHE A 126 -11.75 -15.26 -53.48
C PHE A 126 -12.26 -14.70 -54.82
N PHE A 127 -11.54 -13.75 -55.44
CA PHE A 127 -11.90 -13.11 -56.71
C PHE A 127 -10.95 -13.43 -57.86
N ASN A 128 -10.04 -14.40 -57.72
CA ASN A 128 -9.27 -15.03 -58.78
C ASN A 128 -9.54 -16.55 -58.73
#